data_32612eebd632bad011280275b3aede11
#
_entry.id   32612eebd632bad011280275b3aede11
#
_cell.length_a   1.000
_cell.length_b   1.000
_cell.length_c   1.000
_cell.angle_alpha   90.00
_cell.angle_beta   90.00
_cell.angle_gamma   90.00
#
_symmetry.space_group_name_H-M   'P 1'
#
loop_
_entity.id
_entity.type
_entity.pdbx_description
1 polymer ?
#
loop_
_entity_poly.entity_id
_entity_poly.type
_entity_poly.pdbx_seq_one_letter_code
_entity_poly.pdbx_strand_id
1 'polypeptide(L)'
;MSSPLRAIQTDAPTSPSEVIVGRSEGGSERFGLHGQTIERLLSILSPLILLGIWELFAQLRVIDTRFFPAPSSIFGVLWQMMRPSPQFPTGELWFHLAISLERIVIGFLIGAVPGILIGLAMGLFSPIRAVIQPLIDATFPIPKIAILPLFIMIFGIGEESKYAIIATAVIYLVLINTVAGVRNIDRIYLDVGKNFHASRLMMFTDVAFPGALPLIVAGVKLGMGVALLVIVSAEFVGARAGLGYLIWTSWQVFQVEKMYVGLLIIALVGFTSAVLLNWVERALVPWKHV
;
A
#
# COMPACT_ATOMS: atom_id res chain seq x y z
N MET A 1 -81.11 -20.30 -32.54
CA MET A 1 -80.93 -18.87 -32.21
C MET A 1 -79.39 -18.70 -32.01
N SER A 2 -78.85 -18.10 -32.99
CA SER A 2 -77.38 -17.94 -33.23
C SER A 2 -76.91 -16.63 -32.60
N SER A 3 -75.80 -16.69 -31.93
CA SER A 3 -75.04 -15.51 -31.60
C SER A 3 -73.58 -15.68 -31.98
N PRO A 4 -72.97 -14.79 -32.75
CA PRO A 4 -71.61 -14.97 -33.29
C PRO A 4 -70.58 -14.45 -32.30
N LEU A 5 -69.51 -15.25 -32.08
CA LEU A 5 -68.30 -14.89 -31.37
C LEU A 5 -67.54 -13.84 -32.22
N ARG A 6 -67.36 -12.66 -31.70
CA ARG A 6 -66.43 -11.65 -32.20
C ARG A 6 -64.99 -12.11 -31.97
N ALA A 7 -64.24 -12.24 -33.05
CA ALA A 7 -62.83 -12.41 -33.01
C ALA A 7 -62.16 -11.10 -32.46
N ILE A 8 -61.38 -11.25 -31.37
CA ILE A 8 -60.52 -10.19 -30.88
C ILE A 8 -59.26 -10.27 -31.74
N GLN A 9 -59.10 -9.28 -32.61
CA GLN A 9 -57.82 -9.00 -33.27
C GLN A 9 -56.88 -8.46 -32.23
N THR A 10 -55.84 -9.22 -31.89
CA THR A 10 -54.70 -8.71 -31.15
C THR A 10 -53.72 -8.09 -32.15
N ASP A 11 -53.75 -6.76 -32.17
CA ASP A 11 -52.70 -5.98 -32.85
C ASP A 11 -51.40 -6.21 -32.11
N ALA A 12 -50.48 -6.89 -32.79
CA ALA A 12 -49.09 -6.97 -32.36
C ALA A 12 -48.44 -5.58 -32.54
N PRO A 13 -47.74 -5.04 -31.52
CA PRO A 13 -47.03 -3.78 -31.68
C PRO A 13 -45.81 -4.03 -32.61
N THR A 14 -45.87 -3.30 -33.73
CA THR A 14 -44.78 -3.18 -34.68
C THR A 14 -43.64 -2.34 -34.06
N SER A 15 -42.43 -2.80 -34.27
CA SER A 15 -41.12 -2.14 -34.11
C SER A 15 -40.64 -1.80 -32.68
N PRO A 16 -39.43 -2.20 -32.35
CA PRO A 16 -38.76 -1.69 -31.18
C PRO A 16 -38.43 -0.22 -31.43
N SER A 17 -39.13 0.65 -30.68
CA SER A 17 -38.80 2.06 -30.59
C SER A 17 -37.30 2.18 -30.25
N GLU A 18 -36.58 2.87 -31.12
CA GLU A 18 -35.24 3.37 -30.90
C GLU A 18 -35.19 4.05 -29.54
N VAL A 19 -34.54 3.40 -28.59
CA VAL A 19 -34.08 4.06 -27.38
C VAL A 19 -32.98 5.00 -27.84
N ILE A 20 -33.37 6.25 -28.07
CA ILE A 20 -32.45 7.37 -28.21
C ILE A 20 -31.75 7.44 -26.84
N VAL A 21 -30.62 6.72 -26.70
CA VAL A 21 -29.67 6.99 -25.66
C VAL A 21 -29.15 8.38 -25.98
N GLY A 22 -29.75 9.38 -25.37
CA GLY A 22 -29.21 10.72 -25.33
C GLY A 22 -27.78 10.61 -24.80
N ARG A 23 -26.81 10.64 -25.72
CA ARG A 23 -25.44 10.96 -25.40
C ARG A 23 -25.52 12.35 -24.75
N SER A 24 -25.46 12.37 -23.44
CA SER A 24 -25.09 13.59 -22.73
C SER A 24 -23.64 13.86 -23.16
N GLU A 25 -23.47 14.63 -24.19
CA GLU A 25 -22.25 15.35 -24.47
C GLU A 25 -22.08 16.37 -23.34
N GLY A 26 -21.76 15.84 -22.15
CA GLY A 26 -21.30 16.60 -21.00
C GLY A 26 -19.92 17.13 -21.34
N GLY A 27 -19.85 18.41 -21.57
CA GLY A 27 -18.65 19.15 -21.91
C GLY A 27 -17.50 18.92 -20.91
N SER A 28 -16.62 17.97 -21.22
CA SER A 28 -15.35 17.79 -20.55
C SER A 28 -14.15 17.95 -21.51
N GLU A 29 -14.37 18.40 -22.74
CA GLU A 29 -13.30 18.45 -23.74
C GLU A 29 -12.66 19.83 -23.97
N ARG A 30 -12.69 20.75 -23.00
CA ARG A 30 -11.98 22.04 -23.12
C ARG A 30 -11.05 22.40 -21.98
N PHE A 31 -10.53 21.41 -21.22
CA PHE A 31 -9.35 21.63 -20.41
C PHE A 31 -8.12 21.00 -21.09
N GLY A 32 -7.82 21.49 -22.29
CA GLY A 32 -6.59 21.18 -23.01
C GLY A 32 -5.34 21.53 -22.18
N LEU A 33 -4.17 21.37 -22.73
CA LEU A 33 -2.82 21.52 -22.14
C LEU A 33 -2.66 22.54 -21.00
N HIS A 34 -3.46 23.61 -20.94
CA HIS A 34 -3.53 24.59 -19.84
C HIS A 34 -4.07 23.99 -18.53
N GLY A 35 -5.05 23.09 -18.59
CA GLY A 35 -5.61 22.43 -17.39
C GLY A 35 -4.58 21.56 -16.69
N GLN A 36 -3.85 20.75 -17.44
CA GLN A 36 -2.81 19.87 -16.88
C GLN A 36 -1.64 20.64 -16.25
N THR A 37 -1.30 21.79 -16.81
CA THR A 37 -0.25 22.65 -16.24
C THR A 37 -0.71 23.30 -14.94
N ILE A 38 -1.97 23.77 -14.89
CA ILE A 38 -2.57 24.34 -13.67
C ILE A 38 -2.70 23.27 -12.58
N GLU A 39 -3.17 22.07 -12.92
CA GLU A 39 -3.27 20.95 -11.97
C GLU A 39 -1.89 20.57 -11.40
N ARG A 40 -0.86 20.52 -12.22
CA ARG A 40 0.53 20.26 -11.75
C ARG A 40 1.05 21.41 -10.87
N LEU A 41 0.79 22.66 -11.24
CA LEU A 41 1.14 23.80 -10.40
C LEU A 41 0.42 23.76 -9.06
N LEU A 42 -0.88 23.52 -9.05
CA LEU A 42 -1.66 23.40 -7.82
C LEU A 42 -1.19 22.23 -6.95
N SER A 43 -0.84 21.09 -7.53
CA SER A 43 -0.35 19.93 -6.78
C SER A 43 1.01 20.18 -6.09
N ILE A 44 1.83 21.08 -6.62
CA ILE A 44 3.11 21.48 -6.01
C ILE A 44 2.93 22.67 -5.05
N LEU A 45 2.09 23.65 -5.43
CA LEU A 45 1.88 24.84 -4.61
C LEU A 45 1.06 24.54 -3.34
N SER A 46 0.08 23.63 -3.40
CA SER A 46 -0.78 23.38 -2.25
C SER A 46 -0.04 22.92 -0.99
N PRO A 47 0.93 21.98 -1.03
CA PRO A 47 1.70 21.64 0.16
C PRO A 47 2.60 22.79 0.64
N LEU A 48 3.17 23.59 -0.28
CA LEU A 48 4.01 24.73 0.08
C LEU A 48 3.18 25.85 0.72
N ILE A 49 2.00 26.12 0.21
CA ILE A 49 1.07 27.10 0.82
C ILE A 49 0.66 26.63 2.21
N LEU A 50 0.33 25.33 2.37
CA LEU A 50 -0.03 24.78 3.67
C LEU A 50 1.11 24.91 4.68
N LEU A 51 2.34 24.59 4.27
CA LEU A 51 3.53 24.79 5.11
C LEU A 51 3.77 26.26 5.44
N GLY A 52 3.56 27.17 4.48
CA GLY A 52 3.67 28.60 4.71
C GLY A 52 2.61 29.14 5.68
N ILE A 53 1.38 28.66 5.58
CA ILE A 53 0.30 29.01 6.53
C ILE A 53 0.64 28.47 7.92
N TRP A 54 1.11 27.25 8.04
CA TRP A 54 1.53 26.68 9.31
C TRP A 54 2.69 27.48 9.94
N GLU A 55 3.72 27.79 9.16
CA GLU A 55 4.83 28.64 9.59
C GLU A 55 4.34 29.98 10.12
N LEU A 56 3.46 30.67 9.35
CA LEU A 56 2.89 31.95 9.73
C LEU A 56 2.11 31.87 11.05
N PHE A 57 1.27 30.86 11.23
CA PHE A 57 0.48 30.69 12.45
C PHE A 57 1.36 30.38 13.66
N ALA A 58 2.44 29.61 13.47
CA ALA A 58 3.41 29.35 14.52
C ALA A 58 4.19 30.62 14.89
N GLN A 59 4.64 31.43 13.92
CA GLN A 59 5.37 32.67 14.15
C GLN A 59 4.49 33.74 14.82
N LEU A 60 3.23 33.84 14.42
CA LEU A 60 2.25 34.76 15.01
C LEU A 60 1.73 34.27 16.38
N ARG A 61 2.17 33.08 16.84
CA ARG A 61 1.71 32.44 18.09
C ARG A 61 0.18 32.24 18.14
N VAL A 62 -0.47 32.09 16.98
CA VAL A 62 -1.89 31.73 16.89
C VAL A 62 -2.11 30.29 17.35
N ILE A 63 -1.13 29.43 17.09
CA ILE A 63 -1.08 28.05 17.57
C ILE A 63 0.01 27.90 18.63
N ASP A 64 -0.19 27.01 19.57
CA ASP A 64 0.79 26.73 20.63
C ASP A 64 2.00 25.99 20.04
N THR A 65 3.14 26.69 19.96
CA THR A 65 4.38 26.17 19.41
C THR A 65 4.99 25.02 20.22
N ARG A 66 4.53 24.80 21.44
CA ARG A 66 4.92 23.61 22.24
C ARG A 66 4.39 22.32 21.65
N PHE A 67 3.24 22.35 20.96
CA PHE A 67 2.62 21.18 20.33
C PHE A 67 2.74 21.22 18.81
N PHE A 68 2.74 22.41 18.23
CA PHE A 68 2.84 22.65 16.79
C PHE A 68 4.02 23.59 16.49
N PRO A 69 5.26 23.09 16.58
CA PRO A 69 6.43 23.89 16.31
C PRO A 69 6.45 24.41 14.86
N ALA A 70 7.14 25.51 14.63
CA ALA A 70 7.27 26.08 13.31
C ALA A 70 8.02 25.10 12.37
N PRO A 71 7.58 24.91 11.11
CA PRO A 71 8.33 24.12 10.13
C PRO A 71 9.82 24.48 10.07
N SER A 72 10.17 25.76 10.15
CA SER A 72 11.57 26.22 10.17
C SER A 72 12.38 25.67 11.35
N SER A 73 11.79 25.56 12.54
CA SER A 73 12.45 24.96 13.72
C SER A 73 12.64 23.46 13.54
N ILE A 74 11.64 22.75 12.97
CA ILE A 74 11.73 21.32 12.66
C ILE A 74 12.89 21.07 11.68
N PHE A 75 13.02 21.88 10.61
CA PHE A 75 14.13 21.78 9.67
C PHE A 75 15.49 22.11 10.32
N GLY A 76 15.52 23.04 11.27
CA GLY A 76 16.71 23.35 12.06
C GLY A 76 17.19 22.14 12.88
N VAL A 77 16.26 21.45 13.58
CA VAL A 77 16.55 20.24 14.35
C VAL A 77 16.93 19.08 13.41
N LEU A 78 16.23 18.90 12.29
CA LEU A 78 16.59 17.92 11.27
C LEU A 78 18.05 18.09 10.82
N TRP A 79 18.47 19.32 10.53
CA TRP A 79 19.82 19.61 10.12
C TRP A 79 20.86 19.29 11.21
N GLN A 80 20.54 19.57 12.48
CA GLN A 80 21.39 19.20 13.61
C GLN A 80 21.52 17.68 13.76
N MET A 81 20.43 16.93 13.62
CA MET A 81 20.43 15.48 13.74
C MET A 81 21.17 14.76 12.61
N MET A 82 21.29 15.38 11.44
CA MET A 82 22.08 14.85 10.34
C MET A 82 23.59 14.99 10.55
N ARG A 83 24.01 15.91 11.41
CA ARG A 83 25.43 16.14 11.67
C ARG A 83 26.02 15.13 12.65
N PRO A 84 27.29 14.76 12.47
CA PRO A 84 28.01 13.96 13.44
C PRO A 84 28.01 14.60 14.83
N SER A 85 27.87 13.77 15.85
CA SER A 85 27.98 14.15 17.25
C SER A 85 28.86 13.12 18.01
N PRO A 86 29.35 13.43 19.22
CA PRO A 86 30.14 12.48 20.00
C PRO A 86 29.41 11.15 20.27
N GLN A 87 28.09 11.19 20.39
CA GLN A 87 27.23 10.00 20.61
C GLN A 87 26.87 9.29 19.31
N PHE A 88 26.77 10.02 18.22
CA PHE A 88 26.38 9.53 16.89
C PHE A 88 27.38 10.00 15.83
N PRO A 89 28.46 9.26 15.60
CA PRO A 89 29.50 9.67 14.66
C PRO A 89 29.01 9.86 13.20
N THR A 90 27.93 9.17 12.83
CA THR A 90 27.29 9.32 11.50
C THR A 90 26.14 10.30 11.49
N GLY A 91 25.75 10.86 12.65
CA GLY A 91 24.51 11.62 12.85
C GLY A 91 23.39 10.74 13.41
N GLU A 92 22.64 11.30 14.36
CA GLU A 92 21.56 10.61 15.07
C GLU A 92 20.46 10.11 14.11
N LEU A 93 20.09 10.95 13.15
CA LEU A 93 19.06 10.62 12.17
C LEU A 93 19.41 9.37 11.35
N TRP A 94 20.63 9.33 10.82
CA TRP A 94 21.08 8.24 9.96
C TRP A 94 21.17 6.92 10.73
N PHE A 95 21.56 6.97 11.99
CA PHE A 95 21.60 5.81 12.86
C PHE A 95 20.20 5.19 13.02
N HIS A 96 19.19 6.01 13.41
CA HIS A 96 17.83 5.51 13.61
C HIS A 96 17.17 5.10 12.28
N LEU A 97 17.40 5.84 11.21
CA LEU A 97 16.88 5.52 9.88
C LEU A 97 17.41 4.18 9.37
N ALA A 98 18.72 3.94 9.46
CA ALA A 98 19.32 2.69 8.98
C ALA A 98 18.73 1.47 9.68
N ILE A 99 18.55 1.54 11.00
CA ILE A 99 17.97 0.45 11.79
C ILE A 99 16.51 0.18 11.41
N SER A 100 15.68 1.22 11.27
CA SER A 100 14.29 1.02 10.84
C SER A 100 14.20 0.49 9.42
N LEU A 101 15.04 0.96 8.50
CA LEU A 101 15.08 0.45 7.11
C LEU A 101 15.49 -1.01 7.06
N GLU A 102 16.51 -1.41 7.82
CA GLU A 102 16.91 -2.81 7.93
C GLU A 102 15.75 -3.69 8.39
N ARG A 103 15.07 -3.30 9.46
CA ARG A 103 13.90 -4.03 10.00
C ARG A 103 12.77 -4.15 8.99
N ILE A 104 12.45 -3.04 8.30
CA ILE A 104 11.42 -3.02 7.28
C ILE A 104 11.77 -3.99 6.15
N VAL A 105 12.99 -3.88 5.58
CA VAL A 105 13.40 -4.70 4.44
C VAL A 105 13.42 -6.18 4.80
N ILE A 106 14.07 -6.55 5.91
CA ILE A 106 14.16 -7.94 6.34
C ILE A 106 12.79 -8.53 6.66
N GLY A 107 12.01 -7.86 7.52
CA GLY A 107 10.68 -8.33 7.90
C GLY A 107 9.73 -8.38 6.71
N PHE A 108 9.81 -7.41 5.80
CA PHE A 108 9.03 -7.39 4.57
C PHE A 108 9.38 -8.57 3.66
N LEU A 109 10.65 -8.88 3.43
CA LEU A 109 11.06 -10.01 2.59
C LEU A 109 10.65 -11.35 3.20
N ILE A 110 10.80 -11.52 4.53
CA ILE A 110 10.35 -12.72 5.25
C ILE A 110 8.83 -12.92 5.11
N GLY A 111 8.04 -11.86 5.02
CA GLY A 111 6.60 -11.96 4.83
C GLY A 111 6.19 -12.06 3.35
N ALA A 112 6.76 -11.23 2.49
CA ALA A 112 6.36 -11.11 1.09
C ALA A 112 6.71 -12.36 0.25
N VAL A 113 7.92 -12.91 0.41
CA VAL A 113 8.35 -14.07 -0.37
C VAL A 113 7.47 -15.29 -0.08
N PRO A 114 7.27 -15.73 1.17
CA PRO A 114 6.32 -16.82 1.45
C PRO A 114 4.88 -16.46 1.06
N GLY A 115 4.47 -15.20 1.23
CA GLY A 115 3.15 -14.72 0.82
C GLY A 115 2.88 -14.94 -0.67
N ILE A 116 3.85 -14.62 -1.54
CA ILE A 116 3.77 -14.89 -2.97
C ILE A 116 3.73 -16.39 -3.24
N LEU A 117 4.67 -17.16 -2.67
CA LEU A 117 4.79 -18.61 -2.96
C LEU A 117 3.54 -19.37 -2.51
N ILE A 118 3.07 -19.14 -1.29
CA ILE A 118 1.86 -19.78 -0.76
C ILE A 118 0.64 -19.28 -1.54
N GLY A 119 0.57 -17.98 -1.86
CA GLY A 119 -0.53 -17.41 -2.65
C GLY A 119 -0.62 -18.00 -4.05
N LEU A 120 0.50 -18.19 -4.74
CA LEU A 120 0.56 -18.90 -6.02
C LEU A 120 0.10 -20.35 -5.88
N ALA A 121 0.58 -21.06 -4.86
CA ALA A 121 0.18 -22.45 -4.60
C ALA A 121 -1.34 -22.56 -4.34
N MET A 122 -1.91 -21.67 -3.53
CA MET A 122 -3.35 -21.61 -3.26
C MET A 122 -4.18 -21.20 -4.49
N GLY A 123 -3.65 -20.30 -5.30
CA GLY A 123 -4.31 -19.86 -6.52
C GLY A 123 -4.40 -20.97 -7.57
N LEU A 124 -3.33 -21.74 -7.74
CA LEU A 124 -3.22 -22.81 -8.72
C LEU A 124 -3.85 -24.14 -8.27
N PHE A 125 -3.75 -24.49 -6.98
CA PHE A 125 -4.15 -25.78 -6.45
C PHE A 125 -5.32 -25.65 -5.47
N SER A 126 -6.51 -26.08 -5.89
CA SER A 126 -7.74 -26.04 -5.07
C SER A 126 -7.60 -26.81 -3.74
N PRO A 127 -6.94 -27.97 -3.64
CA PRO A 127 -6.78 -28.66 -2.35
C PRO A 127 -5.94 -27.86 -1.35
N ILE A 128 -4.85 -27.23 -1.80
CA ILE A 128 -4.00 -26.37 -0.94
C ILE A 128 -4.84 -25.21 -0.40
N ARG A 129 -5.61 -24.57 -1.29
CA ARG A 129 -6.51 -23.48 -0.89
C ARG A 129 -7.56 -23.93 0.11
N ALA A 130 -8.19 -25.07 -0.10
CA ALA A 130 -9.23 -25.59 0.79
C ALA A 130 -8.72 -25.81 2.23
N VAL A 131 -7.45 -26.18 2.39
CA VAL A 131 -6.82 -26.38 3.70
C VAL A 131 -6.38 -25.04 4.33
N ILE A 132 -5.77 -24.16 3.56
CA ILE A 132 -5.13 -22.93 4.11
C ILE A 132 -6.14 -21.79 4.27
N GLN A 133 -7.13 -21.67 3.38
CA GLN A 133 -8.08 -20.55 3.39
C GLN A 133 -8.80 -20.36 4.73
N PRO A 134 -9.35 -21.41 5.38
CA PRO A 134 -10.02 -21.25 6.69
C PRO A 134 -9.08 -20.71 7.77
N LEU A 135 -7.78 -21.07 7.73
CA LEU A 135 -6.79 -20.59 8.69
C LEU A 135 -6.52 -19.10 8.48
N ILE A 136 -6.44 -18.67 7.21
CA ILE A 136 -6.29 -17.24 6.88
C ILE A 136 -7.52 -16.47 7.35
N ASP A 137 -8.73 -16.94 7.01
CA ASP A 137 -9.97 -16.26 7.35
C ASP A 137 -10.16 -16.11 8.87
N ALA A 138 -9.70 -17.10 9.64
CA ALA A 138 -9.74 -17.05 11.11
C ALA A 138 -8.69 -16.10 11.72
N THR A 139 -7.50 -16.01 11.11
CA THR A 139 -6.36 -15.29 11.70
C THR A 139 -6.14 -13.90 11.11
N PHE A 140 -6.62 -13.63 9.90
CA PHE A 140 -6.48 -12.33 9.23
C PHE A 140 -7.10 -11.17 10.03
N PRO A 141 -8.31 -11.29 10.64
CA PRO A 141 -8.92 -10.18 11.37
C PRO A 141 -8.20 -9.80 12.66
N ILE A 142 -7.28 -10.64 13.17
CA ILE A 142 -6.55 -10.36 14.41
C ILE A 142 -5.65 -9.12 14.19
N PRO A 143 -5.76 -8.06 15.02
CA PRO A 143 -4.88 -6.91 14.93
C PRO A 143 -3.41 -7.32 15.11
N LYS A 144 -2.59 -7.14 14.08
CA LYS A 144 -1.22 -7.70 14.08
C LYS A 144 -0.37 -7.13 15.22
N ILE A 145 -0.52 -5.83 15.53
CA ILE A 145 0.22 -5.21 16.63
C ILE A 145 -0.11 -5.81 18.00
N ALA A 146 -1.32 -6.34 18.19
CA ALA A 146 -1.71 -7.00 19.42
C ALA A 146 -0.95 -8.32 19.68
N ILE A 147 -0.34 -8.90 18.65
CA ILE A 147 0.47 -10.12 18.75
C ILE A 147 1.93 -9.81 19.13
N LEU A 148 2.36 -8.54 19.10
CA LEU A 148 3.73 -8.15 19.40
C LEU A 148 4.22 -8.66 20.77
N PRO A 149 3.46 -8.58 21.88
CA PRO A 149 3.90 -9.12 23.16
C PRO A 149 4.19 -10.62 23.12
N LEU A 150 3.42 -11.39 22.33
CA LEU A 150 3.67 -12.81 22.11
C LEU A 150 5.00 -13.05 21.39
N PHE A 151 5.29 -12.26 20.35
CA PHE A 151 6.58 -12.36 19.64
C PHE A 151 7.76 -11.95 20.53
N ILE A 152 7.59 -10.93 21.38
CA ILE A 152 8.61 -10.56 22.38
C ILE A 152 8.83 -11.69 23.38
N MET A 153 7.78 -12.39 23.80
CA MET A 153 7.90 -13.52 24.71
C MET A 153 8.62 -14.72 24.08
N ILE A 154 8.43 -14.96 22.76
CA ILE A 154 9.03 -16.09 22.04
C ILE A 154 10.47 -15.78 21.62
N PHE A 155 10.70 -14.61 21.05
CA PHE A 155 11.97 -14.23 20.42
C PHE A 155 12.81 -13.24 21.25
N GLY A 156 12.27 -12.75 22.37
CA GLY A 156 12.90 -11.70 23.16
C GLY A 156 12.64 -10.29 22.62
N ILE A 157 13.21 -9.29 23.32
CA ILE A 157 13.10 -7.85 22.95
C ILE A 157 14.05 -7.50 21.78
N GLY A 158 14.65 -8.51 21.10
CA GLY A 158 15.58 -8.37 20.00
C GLY A 158 14.98 -7.89 18.69
N GLU A 159 15.77 -8.02 17.62
CA GLU A 159 15.36 -7.68 16.26
C GLU A 159 14.36 -8.70 15.69
N GLU A 160 14.48 -9.96 16.12
CA GLU A 160 13.68 -11.09 15.64
C GLU A 160 12.18 -10.88 15.88
N SER A 161 11.80 -10.33 17.05
CA SER A 161 10.39 -10.02 17.34
C SER A 161 9.82 -8.95 16.40
N LYS A 162 10.65 -8.00 15.97
CA LYS A 162 10.29 -6.94 15.03
C LYS A 162 10.17 -7.48 13.61
N TYR A 163 11.10 -8.34 13.18
CA TYR A 163 10.99 -9.03 11.89
C TYR A 163 9.74 -9.91 11.83
N ALA A 164 9.45 -10.65 12.89
CA ALA A 164 8.30 -11.54 12.97
C ALA A 164 6.96 -10.79 12.86
N ILE A 165 6.83 -9.66 13.55
CA ILE A 165 5.57 -8.88 13.49
C ILE A 165 5.37 -8.24 12.12
N ILE A 166 6.42 -7.69 11.49
CA ILE A 166 6.35 -7.14 10.14
C ILE A 166 5.99 -8.26 9.15
N ALA A 167 6.71 -9.38 9.20
CA ALA A 167 6.49 -10.53 8.31
C ALA A 167 5.05 -11.03 8.41
N THR A 168 4.52 -11.17 9.64
CA THR A 168 3.14 -11.59 9.88
C THR A 168 2.12 -10.61 9.30
N ALA A 169 2.37 -9.31 9.37
CA ALA A 169 1.46 -8.32 8.80
C ALA A 169 1.49 -8.30 7.27
N VAL A 170 2.66 -8.46 6.68
CA VAL A 170 2.88 -8.43 5.23
C VAL A 170 2.35 -9.66 4.52
N ILE A 171 2.60 -10.86 5.09
CA ILE A 171 2.30 -12.14 4.43
C ILE A 171 0.83 -12.24 4.02
N TYR A 172 -0.12 -11.80 4.85
CA TYR A 172 -1.54 -11.89 4.56
C TYR A 172 -1.93 -11.06 3.34
N LEU A 173 -1.48 -9.81 3.28
CA LEU A 173 -1.82 -8.90 2.19
C LEU A 173 -1.25 -9.37 0.86
N VAL A 174 0.01 -9.82 0.87
CA VAL A 174 0.66 -10.34 -0.32
C VAL A 174 0.00 -11.63 -0.78
N LEU A 175 -0.27 -12.55 0.15
CA LEU A 175 -0.89 -13.84 -0.13
C LEU A 175 -2.29 -13.68 -0.71
N ILE A 176 -3.17 -12.90 -0.08
CA ILE A 176 -4.55 -12.70 -0.52
C ILE A 176 -4.59 -12.09 -1.93
N ASN A 177 -3.76 -11.07 -2.18
CA ASN A 177 -3.69 -10.45 -3.50
C ASN A 177 -3.09 -11.40 -4.55
N THR A 178 -2.12 -12.23 -4.17
CA THR A 178 -1.55 -13.23 -5.08
C THR A 178 -2.58 -14.30 -5.46
N VAL A 179 -3.34 -14.82 -4.49
CA VAL A 179 -4.45 -15.76 -4.75
C VAL A 179 -5.47 -15.12 -5.69
N ALA A 180 -5.87 -13.87 -5.42
CA ALA A 180 -6.79 -13.13 -6.28
C ALA A 180 -6.22 -12.95 -7.68
N GLY A 181 -4.92 -12.65 -7.81
CA GLY A 181 -4.24 -12.51 -9.10
C GLY A 181 -4.35 -13.76 -9.96
N VAL A 182 -4.04 -14.90 -9.39
CA VAL A 182 -4.11 -16.19 -10.12
C VAL A 182 -5.56 -16.56 -10.49
N ARG A 183 -6.53 -16.27 -9.62
CA ARG A 183 -7.92 -16.64 -9.84
C ARG A 183 -8.68 -15.73 -10.79
N ASN A 184 -8.24 -14.49 -10.95
CA ASN A 184 -8.86 -13.50 -11.81
C ASN A 184 -8.25 -13.45 -13.22
N ILE A 185 -7.41 -14.42 -13.58
CA ILE A 185 -6.88 -14.54 -14.94
C ILE A 185 -8.05 -14.79 -15.90
N ASP A 186 -8.13 -14.00 -16.97
CA ASP A 186 -9.16 -14.17 -17.99
C ASP A 186 -9.08 -15.57 -18.61
N ARG A 187 -10.25 -16.23 -18.69
CA ARG A 187 -10.38 -17.58 -19.28
C ARG A 187 -9.87 -17.66 -20.69
N ILE A 188 -9.94 -16.57 -21.46
CA ILE A 188 -9.41 -16.50 -22.82
C ILE A 188 -7.95 -16.93 -22.87
N TYR A 189 -7.12 -16.41 -21.98
CA TYR A 189 -5.69 -16.77 -21.94
C TYR A 189 -5.45 -18.23 -21.58
N LEU A 190 -6.28 -18.76 -20.65
CA LEU A 190 -6.21 -20.17 -20.26
C LEU A 190 -6.64 -21.09 -21.40
N ASP A 191 -7.66 -20.71 -22.16
CA ASP A 191 -8.17 -21.51 -23.27
C ASP A 191 -7.24 -21.45 -24.48
N VAL A 192 -6.62 -20.30 -24.77
CA VAL A 192 -5.55 -20.18 -25.76
C VAL A 192 -4.40 -21.14 -25.42
N GLY A 193 -3.89 -21.10 -24.20
CA GLY A 193 -2.81 -22.01 -23.78
C GLY A 193 -3.18 -23.48 -23.95
N LYS A 194 -4.42 -23.88 -23.62
CA LYS A 194 -4.91 -25.26 -23.81
C LYS A 194 -5.01 -25.64 -25.30
N ASN A 195 -5.53 -24.75 -26.14
CA ASN A 195 -5.67 -24.99 -27.57
C ASN A 195 -4.33 -25.18 -28.27
N PHE A 196 -3.29 -24.47 -27.80
CA PHE A 196 -1.91 -24.63 -28.29
C PHE A 196 -1.17 -25.78 -27.57
N HIS A 197 -1.86 -26.63 -26.81
CA HIS A 197 -1.29 -27.77 -26.07
C HIS A 197 -0.10 -27.37 -25.19
N ALA A 198 -0.16 -26.19 -24.56
CA ALA A 198 0.89 -25.70 -23.66
C ALA A 198 1.11 -26.69 -22.51
N SER A 199 2.35 -26.99 -22.22
CA SER A 199 2.72 -27.82 -21.06
C SER A 199 2.31 -27.11 -19.76
N ARG A 200 2.25 -27.84 -18.63
CA ARG A 200 1.93 -27.24 -17.32
C ARG A 200 2.90 -26.13 -16.94
N LEU A 201 4.18 -26.28 -17.30
CA LEU A 201 5.19 -25.26 -17.04
C LEU A 201 4.95 -24.00 -17.91
N MET A 202 4.69 -24.16 -19.21
CA MET A 202 4.34 -23.03 -20.09
C MET A 202 3.07 -22.31 -19.61
N MET A 203 2.03 -23.06 -19.20
CA MET A 203 0.82 -22.46 -18.62
C MET A 203 1.12 -21.65 -17.39
N PHE A 204 2.08 -22.06 -16.57
CA PHE A 204 2.50 -21.31 -15.39
C PHE A 204 3.34 -20.08 -15.77
N THR A 205 4.41 -20.26 -16.55
CA THR A 205 5.39 -19.19 -16.86
C THR A 205 4.84 -18.12 -17.80
N ASP A 206 4.05 -18.52 -18.78
CA ASP A 206 3.65 -17.65 -19.88
C ASP A 206 2.21 -17.12 -19.72
N VAL A 207 1.40 -17.75 -18.88
CA VAL A 207 0.00 -17.34 -18.68
C VAL A 207 -0.27 -17.00 -17.21
N ALA A 208 -0.08 -17.96 -16.28
CA ALA A 208 -0.57 -17.78 -14.91
C ALA A 208 0.24 -16.75 -14.12
N PHE A 209 1.56 -16.83 -14.16
CA PHE A 209 2.42 -15.90 -13.44
C PHE A 209 2.35 -14.48 -14.01
N PRO A 210 2.50 -14.24 -15.33
CA PRO A 210 2.33 -12.89 -15.89
C PRO A 210 0.93 -12.32 -15.68
N GLY A 211 -0.12 -13.15 -15.83
CA GLY A 211 -1.50 -12.72 -15.59
C GLY A 211 -1.79 -12.33 -14.15
N ALA A 212 -1.16 -13.00 -13.18
CA ALA A 212 -1.29 -12.69 -11.77
C ALA A 212 -0.42 -11.51 -11.31
N LEU A 213 0.65 -11.18 -12.05
CA LEU A 213 1.68 -10.23 -11.64
C LEU A 213 1.15 -8.83 -11.25
N PRO A 214 0.14 -8.24 -11.93
CA PRO A 214 -0.43 -6.95 -11.52
C PRO A 214 -0.99 -6.96 -10.10
N LEU A 215 -1.69 -8.03 -9.71
CA LEU A 215 -2.26 -8.16 -8.37
C LEU A 215 -1.21 -8.58 -7.33
N ILE A 216 -0.20 -9.37 -7.72
CA ILE A 216 0.95 -9.67 -6.86
C ILE A 216 1.65 -8.36 -6.47
N VAL A 217 1.96 -7.51 -7.44
CA VAL A 217 2.61 -6.21 -7.17
C VAL A 217 1.71 -5.29 -6.35
N ALA A 218 0.40 -5.29 -6.59
CA ALA A 218 -0.54 -4.56 -5.74
C ALA A 218 -0.49 -5.04 -4.28
N GLY A 219 -0.46 -6.37 -4.06
CA GLY A 219 -0.28 -6.97 -2.73
C GLY A 219 1.04 -6.58 -2.06
N VAL A 220 2.14 -6.57 -2.82
CA VAL A 220 3.47 -6.12 -2.38
C VAL A 220 3.44 -4.66 -1.93
N LYS A 221 2.80 -3.77 -2.69
CA LYS A 221 2.64 -2.35 -2.32
C LYS A 221 1.83 -2.17 -1.04
N LEU A 222 0.69 -2.86 -0.92
CA LEU A 222 -0.13 -2.84 0.30
C LEU A 222 0.65 -3.39 1.49
N GLY A 223 1.39 -4.48 1.30
CA GLY A 223 2.26 -5.07 2.31
C GLY A 223 3.34 -4.11 2.80
N MET A 224 3.98 -3.36 1.89
CA MET A 224 4.96 -2.34 2.27
C MET A 224 4.36 -1.21 3.10
N GLY A 225 3.18 -0.72 2.71
CA GLY A 225 2.46 0.30 3.49
C GLY A 225 2.17 -0.16 4.92
N VAL A 226 1.72 -1.41 5.08
CA VAL A 226 1.46 -1.99 6.41
C VAL A 226 2.76 -2.27 7.17
N ALA A 227 3.84 -2.68 6.51
CA ALA A 227 5.15 -2.86 7.14
C ALA A 227 5.62 -1.57 7.82
N LEU A 228 5.47 -0.41 7.15
CA LEU A 228 5.81 0.91 7.70
C LEU A 228 4.97 1.28 8.93
N LEU A 229 3.68 0.97 8.93
CA LEU A 229 2.81 1.22 10.08
C LEU A 229 3.18 0.34 11.27
N VAL A 230 3.42 -0.95 11.00
CA VAL A 230 3.69 -1.94 12.04
C VAL A 230 5.06 -1.73 12.67
N ILE A 231 6.10 -1.38 11.91
CA ILE A 231 7.44 -1.14 12.48
C ILE A 231 7.44 0.03 13.47
N VAL A 232 6.78 1.14 13.13
CA VAL A 232 6.70 2.30 14.04
C VAL A 232 6.07 1.89 15.37
N SER A 233 4.96 1.17 15.31
CA SER A 233 4.27 0.68 16.52
C SER A 233 5.11 -0.34 17.30
N ALA A 234 5.84 -1.22 16.63
CA ALA A 234 6.73 -2.19 17.26
C ALA A 234 7.94 -1.52 17.94
N GLU A 235 8.45 -0.44 17.34
CA GLU A 235 9.55 0.33 17.90
C GLU A 235 9.14 1.18 19.13
N PHE A 236 7.85 1.53 19.27
CA PHE A 236 7.35 2.18 20.50
C PHE A 236 7.47 1.28 21.73
N VAL A 237 7.22 -0.01 21.57
CA VAL A 237 7.01 -0.93 22.72
C VAL A 237 8.30 -1.59 23.21
N GLY A 238 9.33 -1.74 22.40
CA GLY A 238 10.46 -2.55 22.86
C GLY A 238 11.75 -2.33 22.07
N ALA A 239 11.90 -1.17 21.42
CA ALA A 239 13.14 -0.85 20.72
C ALA A 239 14.07 0.00 21.61
N ARG A 240 15.37 -0.05 21.27
CA ARG A 240 16.42 0.85 21.81
C ARG A 240 16.95 1.80 20.73
N ALA A 241 16.47 1.64 19.50
CA ALA A 241 16.83 2.45 18.33
C ALA A 241 15.77 2.26 17.25
N GLY A 242 15.76 3.15 16.26
CA GLY A 242 14.81 3.20 15.15
C GLY A 242 14.02 4.50 15.14
N LEU A 243 13.31 4.78 14.04
CA LEU A 243 12.55 6.02 13.87
C LEU A 243 11.34 6.09 14.82
N GLY A 244 10.66 4.96 15.05
CA GLY A 244 9.58 4.88 16.02
C GLY A 244 10.09 5.10 17.45
N TYR A 245 11.22 4.49 17.82
CA TYR A 245 11.88 4.75 19.10
C TYR A 245 12.23 6.23 19.25
N LEU A 246 12.79 6.86 18.24
CA LEU A 246 13.10 8.29 18.22
C LEU A 246 11.86 9.15 18.48
N ILE A 247 10.75 8.86 17.80
CA ILE A 247 9.47 9.56 17.98
C ILE A 247 8.98 9.39 19.42
N TRP A 248 8.95 8.15 19.91
CA TRP A 248 8.44 7.83 21.24
C TRP A 248 9.24 8.49 22.37
N THR A 249 10.56 8.37 22.33
CA THR A 249 11.44 8.96 23.34
C THR A 249 11.43 10.49 23.29
N SER A 250 11.38 11.09 22.10
CA SER A 250 11.25 12.54 21.96
C SER A 250 9.95 13.06 22.53
N TRP A 251 8.83 12.34 22.34
CA TRP A 251 7.55 12.65 22.99
C TRP A 251 7.65 12.59 24.52
N GLN A 252 8.29 11.56 25.09
CA GLN A 252 8.40 11.39 26.55
C GLN A 252 9.17 12.53 27.22
N VAL A 253 10.11 13.14 26.52
CA VAL A 253 10.92 14.27 27.05
C VAL A 253 10.51 15.63 26.50
N PHE A 254 9.33 15.71 25.86
CA PHE A 254 8.78 16.93 25.26
C PHE A 254 9.69 17.64 24.23
N GLN A 255 10.55 16.88 23.54
CA GLN A 255 11.32 17.35 22.37
C GLN A 255 10.45 17.27 21.11
N VAL A 256 9.48 18.15 21.00
CA VAL A 256 8.42 18.03 20.00
C VAL A 256 8.96 18.21 18.58
N GLU A 257 9.90 19.13 18.35
CA GLU A 257 10.54 19.31 17.03
C GLU A 257 11.22 18.03 16.57
N LYS A 258 11.93 17.35 17.49
CA LYS A 258 12.60 16.08 17.20
C LYS A 258 11.61 14.96 16.89
N MET A 259 10.48 14.93 17.59
CA MET A 259 9.36 14.02 17.29
C MET A 259 8.84 14.25 15.86
N TYR A 260 8.62 15.52 15.47
CA TYR A 260 8.20 15.89 14.11
C TYR A 260 9.23 15.51 13.05
N VAL A 261 10.53 15.63 13.34
CA VAL A 261 11.58 15.12 12.44
C VAL A 261 11.39 13.62 12.20
N GLY A 262 11.18 12.83 13.24
CA GLY A 262 10.92 11.39 13.10
C GLY A 262 9.70 11.09 12.22
N LEU A 263 8.58 11.81 12.44
CA LEU A 263 7.36 11.69 11.63
C LEU A 263 7.61 12.06 10.16
N LEU A 264 8.33 13.16 9.92
CA LEU A 264 8.68 13.61 8.57
C LEU A 264 9.52 12.54 7.83
N ILE A 265 10.51 11.97 8.51
CA ILE A 265 11.37 10.95 7.90
C ILE A 265 10.60 9.67 7.59
N ILE A 266 9.69 9.22 8.47
CA ILE A 266 8.82 8.07 8.15
C ILE A 266 7.94 8.36 6.94
N ALA A 267 7.37 9.57 6.84
CA ALA A 267 6.58 9.97 5.68
C ALA A 267 7.42 9.95 4.39
N LEU A 268 8.68 10.43 4.45
CA LEU A 268 9.60 10.37 3.31
C LEU A 268 9.99 8.94 2.94
N VAL A 269 10.23 8.06 3.91
CA VAL A 269 10.48 6.63 3.66
C VAL A 269 9.26 5.99 2.99
N GLY A 270 8.05 6.28 3.47
CA GLY A 270 6.82 5.79 2.87
C GLY A 270 6.63 6.27 1.44
N PHE A 271 6.82 7.56 1.20
CA PHE A 271 6.75 8.16 -0.14
C PHE A 271 7.79 7.55 -1.09
N THR A 272 9.04 7.46 -0.66
CA THR A 272 10.13 6.88 -1.45
C THR A 272 9.86 5.41 -1.78
N SER A 273 9.38 4.64 -0.81
CA SER A 273 9.00 3.23 -1.01
C SER A 273 7.86 3.10 -2.02
N ALA A 274 6.84 3.97 -1.97
CA ALA A 274 5.75 3.99 -2.92
C ALA A 274 6.22 4.33 -4.34
N VAL A 275 7.09 5.35 -4.49
CA VAL A 275 7.68 5.71 -5.79
C VAL A 275 8.50 4.57 -6.36
N LEU A 276 9.36 3.94 -5.52
CA LEU A 276 10.19 2.80 -5.93
C LEU A 276 9.33 1.62 -6.39
N LEU A 277 8.30 1.26 -5.62
CA LEU A 277 7.39 0.16 -5.97
C LEU A 277 6.55 0.46 -7.21
N ASN A 278 6.18 1.73 -7.46
CA ASN A 278 5.55 2.14 -8.71
C ASN A 278 6.49 1.97 -9.91
N TRP A 279 7.77 2.24 -9.72
CA TRP A 279 8.80 2.04 -10.73
C TRP A 279 8.98 0.55 -11.06
N VAL A 280 9.08 -0.27 -10.01
CA VAL A 280 9.12 -1.74 -10.14
C VAL A 280 7.87 -2.27 -10.86
N GLU A 281 6.67 -1.78 -10.51
CA GLU A 281 5.44 -2.17 -11.22
C GLU A 281 5.51 -1.88 -12.71
N ARG A 282 5.91 -0.67 -13.10
CA ARG A 282 6.04 -0.29 -14.53
C ARG A 282 7.03 -1.17 -15.28
N ALA A 283 8.11 -1.59 -14.61
CA ALA A 283 9.12 -2.47 -15.21
C ALA A 283 8.63 -3.92 -15.34
N LEU A 284 7.88 -4.42 -14.34
CA LEU A 284 7.41 -5.81 -14.31
C LEU A 284 6.10 -6.03 -15.05
N VAL A 285 5.26 -5.00 -15.20
CA VAL A 285 3.92 -5.09 -15.80
C VAL A 285 3.73 -4.01 -16.88
N PRO A 286 4.56 -3.99 -17.94
CA PRO A 286 4.48 -2.97 -18.98
C PRO A 286 3.15 -2.97 -19.73
N TRP A 287 2.49 -4.13 -19.84
CA TRP A 287 1.21 -4.28 -20.56
C TRP A 287 0.00 -3.68 -19.84
N LYS A 288 0.12 -3.27 -18.58
CA LYS A 288 -0.97 -2.62 -17.82
C LYS A 288 -1.15 -1.15 -18.19
N HIS A 289 -0.17 -0.56 -18.86
CA HIS A 289 -0.10 0.88 -19.15
C HIS A 289 -0.30 1.22 -20.62
N VAL A 290 -0.80 0.26 -21.42
CA VAL A 290 -1.16 0.42 -22.84
C VAL A 290 -2.63 0.77 -22.98
#